data_fafdfff23882e67cbd9dc6870d2e7936
#
_entry.id   fafdfff23882e67cbd9dc6870d2e7936
#
_cell.length_a   1.000
_cell.length_b   1.000
_cell.length_c   1.000
_cell.angle_alpha   90.00
_cell.angle_beta   90.00
_cell.angle_gamma   90.00
#
_symmetry.space_group_name_H-M   'P 1'
#
loop_
_entity.id
_entity.type
_entity.pdbx_description
1 polymer ?
#
loop_
_entity_poly.entity_id
_entity_poly.type
_entity_poly.pdbx_seq_one_letter_code
_entity_poly.pdbx_strand_id
1 'polypeptide(L)'
;MKKILLLGGSAQQTVAIRAAKKLGYFTIVCDYLPDNPGQYIADRFYGASTTDVEAIYEIARKEGVDGILAYASDPAALPAAIVAERLGLPTNPAKSVEILGLK
;
A
#
# COMPACT_ATOMS: atom_id res chain seq x y z
N MET A 1 3.94 -11.81 -11.56
CA MET A 1 3.02 -11.48 -10.45
C MET A 1 3.07 -9.99 -10.17
N LYS A 2 1.91 -9.36 -10.15
CA LYS A 2 1.84 -7.93 -9.84
C LYS A 2 1.99 -7.70 -8.35
N LYS A 3 2.68 -6.61 -7.99
CA LYS A 3 2.93 -6.23 -6.61
C LYS A 3 2.20 -4.94 -6.29
N ILE A 4 1.62 -4.87 -5.09
CA ILE A 4 0.96 -3.66 -4.62
C ILE A 4 1.51 -3.28 -3.24
N LEU A 5 1.82 -2.00 -3.07
CA LEU A 5 2.26 -1.45 -1.79
C LEU A 5 1.06 -0.80 -1.11
N LEU A 6 0.74 -1.27 0.09
CA LEU A 6 -0.38 -0.77 0.87
C LEU A 6 0.18 0.01 2.06
N LEU A 7 -0.23 1.26 2.19
CA LEU A 7 0.23 2.15 3.26
C LEU A 7 -0.71 2.05 4.44
N GLY A 8 -0.27 1.33 5.46
CA GLY A 8 -1.02 1.10 6.67
C GLY A 8 -1.45 -0.36 6.81
N GLY A 9 -1.28 -0.89 8.02
CA GLY A 9 -1.63 -2.27 8.34
C GLY A 9 -2.61 -2.40 9.48
N SER A 10 -3.37 -1.34 9.80
CA SER A 10 -4.37 -1.38 10.87
C SER A 10 -5.53 -2.30 10.50
N ALA A 11 -6.41 -2.55 11.47
CA ALA A 11 -7.55 -3.42 11.25
C ALA A 11 -8.41 -2.98 10.06
N GLN A 12 -8.58 -1.67 9.86
CA GLN A 12 -9.35 -1.16 8.74
C GLN A 12 -8.69 -1.44 7.39
N GLN A 13 -7.36 -1.41 7.35
CA GLN A 13 -6.64 -1.64 6.12
C GLN A 13 -6.52 -3.12 5.76
N THR A 14 -6.79 -4.03 6.69
CA THR A 14 -6.74 -5.47 6.38
C THR A 14 -7.74 -5.86 5.29
N VAL A 15 -8.84 -5.11 5.17
CA VAL A 15 -9.82 -5.33 4.11
C VAL A 15 -9.17 -5.21 2.73
N ALA A 16 -8.39 -4.15 2.53
CA ALA A 16 -7.70 -3.92 1.26
C ALA A 16 -6.61 -4.97 1.02
N ILE A 17 -5.89 -5.36 2.07
CA ILE A 17 -4.84 -6.38 1.95
C ILE A 17 -5.44 -7.71 1.51
N ARG A 18 -6.53 -8.12 2.14
CA ARG A 18 -7.22 -9.38 1.79
C ARG A 18 -7.78 -9.33 0.39
N ALA A 19 -8.37 -8.20 -0.02
CA ALA A 19 -8.90 -8.03 -1.37
C ALA A 19 -7.80 -8.15 -2.42
N ALA A 20 -6.65 -7.51 -2.17
CA ALA A 20 -5.51 -7.58 -3.09
C ALA A 20 -4.98 -9.01 -3.22
N LYS A 21 -4.86 -9.73 -2.11
CA LYS A 21 -4.41 -11.12 -2.13
C LYS A 21 -5.38 -12.00 -2.89
N LYS A 22 -6.67 -11.77 -2.73
CA LYS A 22 -7.70 -12.54 -3.42
C LYS A 22 -7.61 -12.34 -4.94
N LEU A 23 -7.17 -11.17 -5.38
CA LEU A 23 -6.98 -10.87 -6.80
C LEU A 23 -5.62 -11.34 -7.33
N GLY A 24 -4.81 -11.96 -6.49
CA GLY A 24 -3.53 -12.52 -6.92
C GLY A 24 -2.34 -11.58 -6.83
N TYR A 25 -2.48 -10.44 -6.16
CA TYR A 25 -1.36 -9.52 -5.97
C TYR A 25 -0.41 -10.02 -4.90
N PHE A 26 0.88 -9.76 -5.11
CA PHE A 26 1.86 -9.87 -4.05
C PHE A 26 1.74 -8.61 -3.20
N THR A 27 1.35 -8.75 -1.93
CA THR A 27 1.03 -7.61 -1.07
C THR A 27 2.19 -7.22 -0.19
N ILE A 28 2.48 -5.93 -0.16
CA ILE A 28 3.54 -5.35 0.66
C ILE A 28 2.90 -4.26 1.52
N VAL A 29 3.03 -4.38 2.83
CA VAL A 29 2.46 -3.42 3.77
C VAL A 29 3.57 -2.60 4.40
N CYS A 30 3.35 -1.29 4.51
CA CYS A 30 4.23 -0.35 5.17
C CYS A 30 3.46 0.30 6.32
N ASP A 31 4.00 0.22 7.53
CA ASP A 31 3.41 0.84 8.71
C ASP A 31 4.53 1.07 9.73
N TYR A 32 4.49 2.20 10.44
CA TYR A 32 5.52 2.48 11.44
C TYR A 32 5.26 1.77 12.76
N LEU A 33 4.02 1.35 13.02
CA LEU A 33 3.68 0.63 14.24
C LEU A 33 4.13 -0.83 14.11
N PRO A 34 4.99 -1.30 15.01
CA PRO A 34 5.51 -2.67 14.89
C PRO A 34 4.46 -3.73 15.20
N ASP A 35 3.37 -3.34 15.87
CA ASP A 35 2.29 -4.26 16.22
C ASP A 35 1.03 -3.88 15.45
N ASN A 36 0.93 -4.36 14.22
CA ASN A 36 -0.22 -4.10 13.37
C ASN A 36 -0.71 -5.42 12.75
N PRO A 37 -2.04 -5.60 12.61
CA PRO A 37 -2.59 -6.86 12.09
C PRO A 37 -2.23 -7.12 10.63
N GLY A 38 -2.03 -6.07 9.85
CA GLY A 38 -1.74 -6.22 8.42
C GLY A 38 -0.44 -6.95 8.13
N GLN A 39 0.55 -6.85 9.02
CA GLN A 39 1.84 -7.52 8.81
C GLN A 39 1.72 -9.04 8.77
N TYR A 40 0.70 -9.59 9.41
CA TYR A 40 0.50 -11.04 9.44
C TYR A 40 -0.30 -11.55 8.25
N ILE A 41 -0.91 -10.64 7.50
CA ILE A 41 -1.74 -10.98 6.34
C ILE A 41 -0.95 -10.74 5.05
N ALA A 42 -0.17 -9.67 5.00
CA ALA A 42 0.60 -9.31 3.81
C ALA A 42 1.73 -10.30 3.55
N ASP A 43 2.16 -10.36 2.30
CA ASP A 43 3.29 -11.21 1.91
C ASP A 43 4.61 -10.64 2.43
N ARG A 44 4.70 -9.32 2.58
CA ARG A 44 5.90 -8.65 3.10
C ARG A 44 5.53 -7.40 3.89
N PHE A 45 6.33 -7.10 4.90
CA PHE A 45 6.09 -5.94 5.77
C PHE A 45 7.36 -5.10 5.90
N TYR A 46 7.18 -3.78 5.84
CA TYR A 46 8.24 -2.82 6.09
C TYR A 46 7.83 -1.89 7.23
N GLY A 47 8.68 -1.76 8.23
CA GLY A 47 8.45 -0.88 9.36
C GLY A 47 8.91 0.54 9.06
N ALA A 48 8.08 1.30 8.35
CA ALA A 48 8.38 2.68 8.01
C ALA A 48 7.11 3.53 8.09
N SER A 49 7.28 4.84 8.31
CA SER A 49 6.13 5.74 8.39
C SER A 49 5.45 5.89 7.03
N THR A 50 4.13 5.81 7.04
CA THR A 50 3.33 6.02 5.82
C THR A 50 3.34 7.47 5.35
N THR A 51 3.90 8.39 6.14
CA THR A 51 4.04 9.81 5.75
C THR A 51 5.46 10.15 5.31
N ASP A 52 6.39 9.23 5.41
CA ASP A 52 7.78 9.43 4.98
C ASP A 52 7.90 9.10 3.49
N VAL A 53 7.76 10.13 2.66
CA VAL A 53 7.77 9.99 1.19
C VAL A 53 9.03 9.29 0.69
N GLU A 54 10.20 9.64 1.21
CA GLU A 54 11.45 9.05 0.73
C GLU A 54 11.56 7.58 1.08
N ALA A 55 11.13 7.20 2.28
CA ALA A 55 11.12 5.79 2.68
C ALA A 55 10.16 4.98 1.80
N ILE A 56 8.96 5.50 1.57
CA ILE A 56 7.96 4.85 0.72
C ILE A 56 8.50 4.71 -0.70
N TYR A 57 9.13 5.76 -1.23
CA TYR A 57 9.69 5.75 -2.57
C TYR A 57 10.74 4.65 -2.71
N GLU A 58 11.66 4.54 -1.74
CA GLU A 58 12.71 3.53 -1.78
C GLU A 58 12.13 2.10 -1.71
N ILE A 59 11.13 1.89 -0.87
CA ILE A 59 10.46 0.59 -0.76
C ILE A 59 9.79 0.24 -2.09
N ALA A 60 9.02 1.16 -2.64
CA ALA A 60 8.29 0.94 -3.88
C ALA A 60 9.25 0.65 -5.05
N ARG A 61 10.34 1.39 -5.13
CA ARG A 61 11.34 1.22 -6.19
C ARG A 61 12.06 -0.11 -6.05
N LYS A 62 12.48 -0.44 -4.84
CA LYS A 62 13.20 -1.70 -4.55
C LYS A 62 12.35 -2.91 -4.88
N GLU A 63 11.08 -2.86 -4.51
CA GLU A 63 10.15 -3.97 -4.75
C GLU A 63 9.62 -4.02 -6.18
N GLY A 64 9.73 -2.92 -6.92
CA GLY A 64 9.20 -2.87 -8.26
C GLY A 64 7.69 -2.99 -8.29
N VAL A 65 7.01 -2.25 -7.41
CA VAL A 65 5.55 -2.37 -7.29
C VAL A 65 4.82 -1.82 -8.51
N ASP A 66 3.66 -2.38 -8.78
CA ASP A 66 2.79 -1.98 -9.89
C ASP A 66 1.75 -0.95 -9.47
N GLY A 67 1.56 -0.75 -8.17
CA GLY A 67 0.63 0.23 -7.65
C GLY A 67 0.84 0.50 -6.18
N ILE A 68 0.31 1.63 -5.71
CA ILE A 68 0.38 2.04 -4.30
C ILE A 68 -1.03 2.43 -3.87
N LEU A 69 -1.45 1.95 -2.71
CA LEU A 69 -2.79 2.21 -2.18
C LEU A 69 -2.72 2.70 -0.75
N ALA A 70 -3.40 3.82 -0.47
CA ALA A 70 -3.58 4.35 0.88
C ALA A 70 -5.06 4.24 1.25
N TYR A 71 -5.51 3.02 1.53
CA TYR A 71 -6.91 2.76 1.85
C TYR A 71 -7.24 3.15 3.29
N ALA A 72 -8.31 3.91 3.47
CA ALA A 72 -8.79 4.35 4.78
C ALA A 72 -7.71 5.08 5.61
N SER A 73 -6.85 5.84 4.93
CA SER A 73 -5.80 6.59 5.62
C SER A 73 -5.55 7.92 4.91
N ASP A 74 -6.19 8.98 5.39
CA ASP A 74 -6.00 10.31 4.83
C ASP A 74 -4.56 10.79 4.93
N PRO A 75 -3.84 10.60 6.06
CA PRO A 75 -2.45 11.03 6.15
C PRO A 75 -1.52 10.38 5.14
N ALA A 76 -1.84 9.17 4.70
CA ALA A 76 -1.01 8.44 3.74
C ALA A 76 -1.38 8.72 2.28
N ALA A 77 -2.53 9.37 2.04
CA ALA A 77 -3.03 9.58 0.68
C ALA A 77 -2.08 10.45 -0.16
N LEU A 78 -1.60 11.56 0.38
CA LEU A 78 -0.70 12.44 -0.34
C LEU A 78 0.68 11.81 -0.57
N PRO A 79 1.33 11.20 0.43
CA PRO A 79 2.56 10.47 0.19
C PRO A 79 2.42 9.40 -0.87
N ALA A 80 1.33 8.64 -0.87
CA ALA A 80 1.08 7.61 -1.88
C ALA A 80 1.03 8.23 -3.28
N ALA A 81 0.31 9.33 -3.43
CA ALA A 81 0.19 10.02 -4.72
C ALA A 81 1.53 10.54 -5.21
N ILE A 82 2.33 11.14 -4.32
CA ILE A 82 3.65 11.67 -4.69
C ILE A 82 4.56 10.55 -5.18
N VAL A 83 4.64 9.46 -4.45
CA VAL A 83 5.52 8.35 -4.81
C VAL A 83 5.05 7.69 -6.11
N ALA A 84 3.74 7.48 -6.25
CA ALA A 84 3.18 6.89 -7.46
C ALA A 84 3.50 7.75 -8.68
N GLU A 85 3.39 9.08 -8.56
CA GLU A 85 3.72 10.00 -9.64
C GLU A 85 5.20 9.89 -10.02
N ARG A 86 6.09 9.87 -9.03
CA ARG A 86 7.53 9.74 -9.27
C ARG A 86 7.88 8.46 -10.02
N LEU A 87 7.13 7.39 -9.80
CA LEU A 87 7.39 6.08 -10.40
C LEU A 87 6.56 5.82 -11.65
N GLY A 88 5.71 6.77 -12.03
CA GLY A 88 4.84 6.60 -13.20
C GLY A 88 3.74 5.59 -12.99
N LEU A 89 3.32 5.39 -11.75
CA LEU A 89 2.25 4.44 -11.40
C LEU A 89 0.90 5.13 -11.38
N PRO A 90 -0.20 4.35 -11.46
CA PRO A 90 -1.54 4.91 -11.27
C PRO A 90 -1.65 5.66 -9.94
N THR A 91 -2.15 6.88 -9.99
CA THR A 91 -2.20 7.77 -8.83
C THR A 91 -3.59 8.01 -8.29
N ASN A 92 -4.61 7.40 -8.86
CA ASN A 92 -5.98 7.62 -8.44
C ASN A 92 -6.40 6.59 -7.39
N PRO A 93 -6.39 6.96 -6.10
CA PRO A 93 -6.76 6.01 -5.03
C PRO A 93 -8.18 5.48 -5.19
N ALA A 94 -9.11 6.31 -5.67
CA ALA A 94 -10.49 5.88 -5.89
C ALA A 94 -10.56 4.78 -6.93
N LYS A 95 -9.78 4.90 -8.00
CA LYS A 95 -9.73 3.89 -9.04
C LYS A 95 -9.09 2.60 -8.53
N SER A 96 -8.05 2.72 -7.72
CA SER A 96 -7.40 1.55 -7.11
C SER A 96 -8.37 0.80 -6.20
N VAL A 97 -9.13 1.54 -5.39
CA VAL A 97 -10.16 0.96 -4.53
C VAL A 97 -11.23 0.25 -5.37
N GLU A 98 -11.63 0.85 -6.47
CA GLU A 98 -12.61 0.28 -7.40
C GLU A 98 -12.09 -1.02 -8.01
N ILE A 99 -10.84 -1.04 -8.46
CA ILE A 99 -10.20 -2.23 -9.05
C ILE A 99 -10.18 -3.38 -8.05
N LEU A 100 -9.93 -3.07 -6.76
CA LEU A 100 -9.92 -4.07 -5.70
C LEU A 100 -11.33 -4.49 -5.27
N GLY A 101 -12.37 -3.87 -5.82
CA GLY A 101 -13.75 -4.18 -5.46
C GLY A 101 -14.17 -3.61 -4.12
N LEU A 102 -13.47 -2.62 -3.61
CA LEU A 102 -13.76 -1.95 -2.35
C LEU A 102 -14.54 -0.67 -2.64
N LYS A 103 -15.63 -0.47 -1.94
CA LYS A 103 -16.45 0.73 -2.14
C LYS A 103 -16.81 1.40 -0.84
#